data_58cbcb57cdad70b1f9c7e223ab78cc91
#
_entry.id   58cbcb57cdad70b1f9c7e223ab78cc91
#
_cell.length_a   1.000
_cell.length_b   1.000
_cell.length_c   1.000
_cell.angle_alpha   90.00
_cell.angle_beta   90.00
_cell.angle_gamma   90.00
#
_symmetry.space_group_name_H-M   'P 1'
#
loop_
_entity.id
_entity.type
_entity.pdbx_description
1 polymer ?
#
loop_
_entity_poly.entity_id
_entity_poly.type
_entity_poly.pdbx_seq_one_letter_code
_entity_poly.pdbx_strand_id
1 'polypeptide(L)'
;MARPQIVRECGSRAFALLAREVLWLWLRRMSPTAPLQELCLTISRDRFARLLEILREDGYRLVGPTVRDGAIVHDTISGAGDLPEGFGESQERGTYRLESRGDRALFGYAVGPHSWKASFFAPTVPLWRARRKDGSFVVLEQGVREQPPLALIGARSCDLHAIAIQDRVFLEGDAVDPAYAARRRRTFVVAVNCGRAGGTCFCVSMGTGPRATLGFDLALTELLDDRGHRFVVEIGSEPGRDAIARIGAEETTPEDREAADAVVARTAEHMGRQMPTDGIKELLYASVDHPRWDDVAARCLACANCTLACPTCFCSTVEDRTDLAGEVAERVQRWDSCFTMEHSHVHGGSVHASIKSRYRQWLTHKLASWIDQFGTSGCVGCGRCITWCPAAIDITEEVAALREAPRR
;
A
#
# COMPACT_ATOMS: atom_id res chain seq x y z
N MET A 1 -4.55 -15.40 -58.31
CA MET A 1 -4.27 -16.81 -57.94
C MET A 1 -3.40 -16.82 -56.69
N ALA A 2 -3.75 -17.68 -55.74
CA ALA A 2 -3.04 -18.05 -54.52
C ALA A 2 -2.98 -17.02 -53.39
N ARG A 3 -3.88 -17.19 -52.37
CA ARG A 3 -3.73 -16.77 -50.98
C ARG A 3 -2.76 -17.72 -50.26
N PRO A 4 -1.98 -17.28 -49.30
CA PRO A 4 -1.56 -18.15 -48.20
C PRO A 4 -2.42 -17.90 -46.98
N GLN A 5 -3.20 -18.90 -46.57
CA GLN A 5 -3.57 -19.15 -45.18
C GLN A 5 -2.31 -19.49 -44.40
N ILE A 6 -2.22 -19.01 -43.19
CA ILE A 6 -1.91 -19.72 -41.94
C ILE A 6 -1.59 -18.66 -40.88
N VAL A 7 -2.59 -18.25 -40.08
CA VAL A 7 -2.33 -17.82 -38.72
C VAL A 7 -2.87 -18.94 -37.84
N ARG A 8 -1.95 -19.72 -37.30
CA ARG A 8 -2.28 -20.73 -36.27
C ARG A 8 -2.63 -20.02 -34.97
N GLU A 9 -3.86 -20.20 -34.55
CA GLU A 9 -4.28 -19.98 -33.16
C GLU A 9 -3.47 -20.91 -32.26
N CYS A 10 -2.59 -20.35 -31.47
CA CYS A 10 -1.89 -21.07 -30.41
C CYS A 10 -1.95 -20.22 -29.14
N GLY A 11 -2.65 -20.70 -28.12
CA GLY A 11 -2.38 -20.33 -26.74
C GLY A 11 -3.45 -19.64 -25.91
N SER A 12 -4.60 -19.21 -26.47
CA SER A 12 -5.54 -18.39 -25.66
C SER A 12 -6.40 -19.18 -24.64
N ARG A 13 -6.63 -20.48 -24.85
CA ARG A 13 -7.48 -21.28 -23.94
C ARG A 13 -6.76 -21.82 -22.71
N ALA A 14 -5.47 -22.15 -22.82
CA ALA A 14 -4.67 -22.64 -21.69
C ALA A 14 -4.37 -21.53 -20.67
N PHE A 15 -4.13 -20.31 -21.14
CA PHE A 15 -3.90 -19.14 -20.27
C PHE A 15 -5.17 -18.71 -19.50
N ALA A 16 -6.34 -18.78 -20.15
CA ALA A 16 -7.61 -18.43 -19.51
C ALA A 16 -8.05 -19.44 -18.44
N LEU A 17 -7.75 -20.74 -18.61
CA LEU A 17 -8.03 -21.79 -17.62
C LEU A 17 -7.09 -21.69 -16.41
N LEU A 18 -5.80 -21.47 -16.62
CA LEU A 18 -4.83 -21.23 -15.54
C LEU A 18 -5.17 -19.95 -14.75
N ALA A 19 -5.60 -18.89 -15.41
CA ALA A 19 -6.03 -17.66 -14.74
C ALA A 19 -7.29 -17.86 -13.89
N ARG A 20 -8.25 -18.66 -14.34
CA ARG A 20 -9.47 -18.99 -13.58
C ARG A 20 -9.22 -19.89 -12.37
N GLU A 21 -8.38 -20.91 -12.49
CA GLU A 21 -8.01 -21.77 -11.35
C GLU A 21 -7.19 -21.02 -10.32
N VAL A 22 -6.28 -20.16 -10.76
CA VAL A 22 -5.47 -19.29 -9.88
C VAL A 22 -6.32 -18.24 -9.18
N LEU A 23 -7.30 -17.66 -9.87
CA LEU A 23 -8.27 -16.72 -9.28
C LEU A 23 -9.15 -17.43 -8.24
N TRP A 24 -9.57 -18.67 -8.51
CA TRP A 24 -10.40 -19.45 -7.59
C TRP A 24 -9.64 -19.89 -6.32
N LEU A 25 -8.37 -20.28 -6.45
CA LEU A 25 -7.46 -20.55 -5.33
C LEU A 25 -7.14 -19.27 -4.52
N TRP A 26 -7.04 -18.13 -5.20
CA TRP A 26 -6.80 -16.85 -4.56
C TRP A 26 -8.04 -16.31 -3.84
N LEU A 27 -9.23 -16.44 -4.46
CA LEU A 27 -10.50 -16.09 -3.82
C LEU A 27 -10.79 -16.99 -2.60
N ARG A 28 -10.37 -18.25 -2.61
CA ARG A 28 -10.40 -19.10 -1.41
C ARG A 28 -9.45 -18.61 -0.31
N ARG A 29 -8.30 -18.03 -0.64
CA ARG A 29 -7.38 -17.41 0.33
C ARG A 29 -7.94 -16.11 0.94
N MET A 30 -8.85 -15.43 0.25
CA MET A 30 -9.51 -14.18 0.71
C MET A 30 -10.95 -14.38 1.21
N SER A 31 -11.56 -15.56 0.99
CA SER A 31 -12.81 -15.87 1.67
C SER A 31 -12.54 -16.01 3.16
N PRO A 32 -13.31 -15.35 4.03
CA PRO A 32 -13.24 -15.58 5.45
C PRO A 32 -13.80 -16.98 5.71
N THR A 33 -12.98 -18.02 5.59
CA THR A 33 -13.28 -19.30 6.21
C THR A 33 -13.08 -19.09 7.70
N ALA A 34 -14.13 -18.69 8.40
CA ALA A 34 -14.18 -18.90 9.84
C ALA A 34 -13.89 -20.40 10.08
N PRO A 35 -12.84 -20.79 10.79
CA PRO A 35 -12.46 -20.43 12.16
C PRO A 35 -10.94 -20.30 12.42
N LEU A 36 -10.14 -19.81 11.46
CA LEU A 36 -8.69 -19.61 11.69
C LEU A 36 -8.41 -18.51 12.72
N GLN A 37 -9.33 -17.58 12.91
CA GLN A 37 -9.19 -16.43 13.82
C GLN A 37 -9.36 -16.77 15.32
N GLU A 38 -9.74 -18.00 15.67
CA GLU A 38 -9.90 -18.38 17.09
C GLU A 38 -8.57 -18.75 17.77
N LEU A 39 -7.52 -19.07 17.04
CA LEU A 39 -6.24 -19.45 17.60
C LEU A 39 -5.32 -18.22 17.72
N CYS A 40 -5.36 -17.57 18.89
CA CYS A 40 -4.38 -16.57 19.27
C CYS A 40 -3.23 -17.27 20.03
N LEU A 41 -2.01 -17.01 19.60
CA LEU A 41 -0.79 -17.52 20.21
C LEU A 41 0.07 -16.38 20.72
N THR A 42 0.91 -16.66 21.73
CA THR A 42 1.88 -15.68 22.24
C THR A 42 3.29 -16.17 21.92
N ILE A 43 4.12 -15.25 21.44
CA ILE A 43 5.52 -15.46 21.17
C ILE A 43 6.38 -14.41 21.89
N SER A 44 7.53 -14.82 22.40
CA SER A 44 8.54 -13.89 22.91
C SER A 44 9.24 -13.12 21.80
N ARG A 45 9.94 -12.06 22.14
CA ARG A 45 10.81 -11.33 21.21
C ARG A 45 11.83 -12.21 20.50
N ASP A 46 12.42 -13.19 21.18
CA ASP A 46 13.40 -14.09 20.61
C ASP A 46 12.75 -15.05 19.58
N ARG A 47 11.55 -15.53 19.88
CA ARG A 47 10.77 -16.34 18.93
C ARG A 47 10.34 -15.53 17.72
N PHE A 48 10.04 -14.24 17.89
CA PHE A 48 9.81 -13.34 16.75
C PHE A 48 11.07 -13.16 15.89
N ALA A 49 12.25 -13.00 16.49
CA ALA A 49 13.51 -12.97 15.74
C ALA A 49 13.72 -14.29 14.96
N ARG A 50 13.43 -15.44 15.58
CA ARG A 50 13.50 -16.75 14.92
C ARG A 50 12.50 -16.89 13.76
N LEU A 51 11.30 -16.31 13.86
CA LEU A 51 10.33 -16.26 12.76
C LEU A 51 10.94 -15.58 11.52
N LEU A 52 11.62 -14.46 11.69
CA LEU A 52 12.26 -13.75 10.58
C LEU A 52 13.40 -14.59 9.96
N GLU A 53 14.18 -15.30 10.76
CA GLU A 53 15.21 -16.22 10.26
C GLU A 53 14.60 -17.36 9.43
N ILE A 54 13.53 -17.99 9.91
CA ILE A 54 12.81 -19.05 9.21
C ILE A 54 12.28 -18.57 7.85
N LEU A 55 11.67 -17.38 7.79
CA LEU A 55 11.19 -16.82 6.54
C LEU A 55 12.35 -16.61 5.55
N ARG A 56 13.53 -16.21 6.03
CA ARG A 56 14.71 -16.05 5.20
C ARG A 56 15.28 -17.42 4.75
N GLU A 57 15.31 -18.42 5.62
CA GLU A 57 15.68 -19.80 5.30
C GLU A 57 14.76 -20.39 4.21
N ASP A 58 13.48 -20.04 4.22
CA ASP A 58 12.49 -20.41 3.20
C ASP A 58 12.63 -19.61 1.89
N GLY A 59 13.66 -18.77 1.78
CA GLY A 59 14.01 -18.02 0.57
C GLY A 59 13.26 -16.69 0.40
N TYR A 60 12.53 -16.22 1.41
CA TYR A 60 11.91 -14.90 1.36
C TYR A 60 12.95 -13.80 1.53
N ARG A 61 12.86 -12.77 0.71
CA ARG A 61 13.50 -11.49 0.96
C ARG A 61 12.64 -10.71 1.96
N LEU A 62 13.19 -10.45 3.14
CA LEU A 62 12.51 -9.69 4.16
C LEU A 62 12.55 -8.20 3.80
N VAL A 63 11.40 -7.54 3.81
CA VAL A 63 11.27 -6.09 3.71
C VAL A 63 10.54 -5.61 4.95
N GLY A 64 11.12 -4.67 5.68
CA GLY A 64 10.58 -4.21 6.94
C GLY A 64 10.92 -2.75 7.24
N PRO A 65 10.41 -2.23 8.36
CA PRO A 65 10.73 -0.89 8.81
C PRO A 65 12.20 -0.83 9.30
N THR A 66 12.89 0.23 8.92
CA THR A 66 14.24 0.54 9.43
C THR A 66 14.45 2.06 9.45
N VAL A 67 15.40 2.54 10.23
CA VAL A 67 15.72 3.96 10.30
C VAL A 67 16.74 4.31 9.21
N ARG A 68 16.36 5.24 8.31
CA ARG A 68 17.26 5.84 7.33
C ARG A 68 16.94 7.32 7.15
N ASP A 69 17.95 8.14 7.05
CA ASP A 69 17.86 9.58 6.76
C ASP A 69 16.84 10.32 7.66
N GLY A 70 16.81 9.96 8.95
CA GLY A 70 15.89 10.58 9.91
C GLY A 70 14.42 10.18 9.80
N ALA A 71 14.12 9.08 9.11
CA ALA A 71 12.78 8.55 8.99
C ALA A 71 12.74 7.02 9.14
N ILE A 72 11.58 6.49 9.54
CA ILE A 72 11.31 5.05 9.47
C ILE A 72 10.78 4.73 8.08
N VAL A 73 11.56 3.97 7.32
CA VAL A 73 11.29 3.60 5.92
C VAL A 73 11.17 2.09 5.76
N HIS A 74 10.58 1.62 4.67
CA HIS A 74 10.60 0.20 4.30
C HIS A 74 11.84 -0.08 3.45
N ASP A 75 12.66 -1.03 3.90
CA ASP A 75 13.87 -1.48 3.18
C ASP A 75 14.08 -2.98 3.40
N THR A 76 15.02 -3.57 2.68
CA THR A 76 15.45 -4.94 2.92
C THR A 76 16.11 -5.03 4.29
N ILE A 77 15.67 -5.98 5.11
CA ILE A 77 16.21 -6.24 6.44
C ILE A 77 16.78 -7.66 6.51
N SER A 78 17.76 -7.85 7.38
CA SER A 78 18.42 -9.15 7.62
C SER A 78 17.80 -9.92 8.79
N GLY A 79 17.11 -9.21 9.70
CA GLY A 79 16.47 -9.78 10.89
C GLY A 79 15.93 -8.72 11.83
N ALA A 80 15.58 -9.11 13.05
CA ALA A 80 14.98 -8.24 14.05
C ALA A 80 15.88 -7.07 14.50
N GLY A 81 17.21 -7.22 14.39
CA GLY A 81 18.17 -6.17 14.74
C GLY A 81 18.15 -4.94 13.83
N ASP A 82 17.56 -5.05 12.62
CA ASP A 82 17.44 -3.93 11.69
C ASP A 82 16.16 -3.10 11.92
N LEU A 83 15.26 -3.59 12.78
CA LEU A 83 14.00 -2.91 13.09
C LEU A 83 14.25 -1.67 13.96
N PRO A 84 13.36 -0.65 13.91
CA PRO A 84 13.54 0.62 14.61
C PRO A 84 13.26 0.53 16.12
N GLU A 85 14.01 -0.31 16.83
CA GLU A 85 13.86 -0.52 18.26
C GLU A 85 13.98 0.79 19.05
N GLY A 86 12.98 1.10 19.86
CA GLY A 86 12.97 2.28 20.71
C GLY A 86 12.78 3.60 19.95
N PHE A 87 12.39 3.55 18.68
CA PHE A 87 12.04 4.73 17.91
C PHE A 87 10.53 4.85 17.71
N GLY A 88 10.08 6.08 17.68
CA GLY A 88 8.78 6.52 17.25
C GLY A 88 8.93 7.77 16.38
N GLU A 89 7.82 8.42 16.11
CA GLU A 89 7.82 9.67 15.36
C GLU A 89 6.74 10.63 15.87
N SER A 90 6.95 11.91 15.63
CA SER A 90 5.94 12.94 15.71
C SER A 90 5.54 13.36 14.30
N GLN A 91 4.23 13.39 14.02
CA GLN A 91 3.67 13.72 12.73
C GLN A 91 2.63 14.81 12.84
N GLU A 92 2.79 15.84 12.00
CA GLU A 92 1.82 16.89 11.77
C GLU A 92 1.76 17.21 10.27
N ARG A 93 0.84 18.06 9.84
CA ARG A 93 0.76 18.49 8.45
C ARG A 93 2.08 19.11 7.99
N GLY A 94 2.65 18.54 6.95
CA GLY A 94 3.94 18.97 6.40
C GLY A 94 5.14 18.70 7.30
N THR A 95 4.99 17.88 8.35
CA THR A 95 6.06 17.64 9.32
C THR A 95 6.15 16.18 9.73
N TYR A 96 7.37 15.64 9.72
CA TYR A 96 7.73 14.34 10.27
C TYR A 96 9.03 14.50 11.08
N ARG A 97 9.07 13.94 12.27
CA ARG A 97 10.27 13.92 13.11
C ARG A 97 10.42 12.55 13.75
N LEU A 98 11.58 11.95 13.55
CA LEU A 98 11.97 10.72 14.25
C LEU A 98 12.29 11.07 15.71
N GLU A 99 11.81 10.27 16.65
CA GLU A 99 11.98 10.48 18.08
C GLU A 99 12.42 9.19 18.78
N SER A 100 13.30 9.32 19.78
CA SER A 100 13.60 8.20 20.69
C SER A 100 12.49 8.10 21.72
N ARG A 101 11.99 6.89 21.95
CA ARG A 101 10.90 6.60 22.90
C ARG A 101 11.39 6.31 24.31
N GLY A 102 12.64 5.89 24.47
CA GLY A 102 13.19 5.43 25.75
C GLY A 102 12.71 4.05 26.21
N ASP A 103 11.97 3.32 25.34
CA ASP A 103 11.57 1.92 25.52
C ASP A 103 12.25 1.02 24.46
N ARG A 104 11.88 -0.27 24.45
CA ARG A 104 12.44 -1.25 23.50
C ARG A 104 11.41 -1.75 22.47
N ALA A 105 10.33 -1.02 22.25
CA ALA A 105 9.33 -1.39 21.27
C ALA A 105 9.95 -1.46 19.85
N LEU A 106 9.63 -2.51 19.10
CA LEU A 106 10.05 -2.68 17.72
C LEU A 106 9.10 -1.97 16.75
N PHE A 107 7.84 -1.81 17.12
CA PHE A 107 6.78 -1.24 16.29
C PHE A 107 6.10 -0.03 16.95
N GLY A 108 6.82 0.69 17.78
CA GLY A 108 6.36 1.87 18.53
C GLY A 108 6.11 3.13 17.69
N TYR A 109 5.93 2.99 16.39
CA TYR A 109 5.69 4.06 15.40
C TYR A 109 4.40 3.80 14.61
N ALA A 110 3.89 4.83 13.90
CA ALA A 110 2.74 4.68 12.99
C ALA A 110 3.20 4.32 11.56
N VAL A 111 3.12 5.27 10.61
CA VAL A 111 3.51 5.03 9.21
C VAL A 111 4.56 6.07 8.76
N GLY A 112 5.57 5.61 8.05
CA GLY A 112 6.60 6.46 7.45
C GLY A 112 6.22 6.96 6.05
N PRO A 113 7.21 7.54 5.30
CA PRO A 113 7.02 8.08 3.96
C PRO A 113 6.70 6.99 2.92
N HIS A 114 7.24 5.80 3.11
CA HIS A 114 7.06 4.70 2.20
C HIS A 114 5.75 3.97 2.45
N SER A 115 5.18 3.42 1.38
CA SER A 115 4.08 2.48 1.44
C SER A 115 4.48 1.17 0.76
N TRP A 116 3.78 0.08 1.06
CA TRP A 116 4.03 -1.22 0.44
C TRP A 116 3.70 -1.27 -1.06
N LYS A 117 3.13 -0.19 -1.59
CA LYS A 117 2.83 -0.04 -3.03
C LYS A 117 4.04 -0.39 -3.89
N ALA A 118 5.23 0.09 -3.55
CA ALA A 118 6.45 -0.16 -4.31
C ALA A 118 6.84 -1.65 -4.41
N SER A 119 6.40 -2.48 -3.46
CA SER A 119 6.67 -3.92 -3.45
C SER A 119 5.90 -4.67 -4.53
N PHE A 120 4.72 -4.19 -4.90
CA PHE A 120 3.83 -4.82 -5.88
C PHE A 120 3.78 -4.06 -7.20
N PHE A 121 3.56 -2.78 -7.14
CA PHE A 121 3.56 -1.84 -8.25
C PHE A 121 4.84 -1.01 -8.17
N ALA A 122 5.88 -1.46 -8.87
CA ALA A 122 7.20 -0.82 -8.80
C ALA A 122 7.19 0.56 -9.46
N PRO A 123 7.98 1.55 -8.96
CA PRO A 123 8.05 2.89 -9.52
C PRO A 123 8.43 2.94 -11.00
N THR A 124 9.22 1.97 -11.45
CA THR A 124 9.65 1.83 -12.84
C THR A 124 9.70 0.36 -13.22
N VAL A 125 9.06 0.00 -14.34
CA VAL A 125 9.02 -1.37 -14.85
C VAL A 125 9.35 -1.35 -16.34
N PRO A 126 10.45 -1.97 -16.79
CA PRO A 126 10.69 -2.19 -18.21
C PRO A 126 9.67 -3.20 -18.74
N LEU A 127 8.93 -2.80 -19.77
CA LEU A 127 7.92 -3.64 -20.44
C LEU A 127 8.55 -4.49 -21.55
N TRP A 128 9.45 -3.89 -22.31
CA TRP A 128 10.29 -4.58 -23.29
C TRP A 128 11.55 -3.77 -23.60
N ARG A 129 12.57 -4.46 -24.10
CA ARG A 129 13.82 -3.88 -24.57
C ARG A 129 14.27 -4.58 -25.84
N ALA A 130 14.69 -3.82 -26.82
CA ALA A 130 15.17 -4.35 -28.09
C ALA A 130 16.49 -3.67 -28.49
N ARG A 131 17.32 -4.40 -29.24
CA ARG A 131 18.56 -3.89 -29.82
C ARG A 131 18.49 -3.95 -31.34
N ARG A 132 19.00 -2.92 -31.99
CA ARG A 132 19.17 -2.89 -33.44
C ARG A 132 20.25 -3.90 -33.85
N LYS A 133 19.95 -4.76 -34.84
CA LYS A 133 20.89 -5.72 -35.39
C LYS A 133 20.54 -5.93 -36.86
N ASP A 134 21.55 -5.73 -37.75
CA ASP A 134 21.43 -6.00 -39.19
C ASP A 134 20.19 -5.36 -39.85
N GLY A 135 19.89 -4.10 -39.50
CA GLY A 135 18.74 -3.36 -40.06
C GLY A 135 17.37 -3.70 -39.47
N SER A 136 17.32 -4.62 -38.50
CA SER A 136 16.10 -5.01 -37.76
C SER A 136 16.29 -4.81 -36.26
N PHE A 137 15.29 -5.16 -35.45
CA PHE A 137 15.37 -5.15 -33.98
C PHE A 137 15.25 -6.57 -33.43
N VAL A 138 16.14 -6.89 -32.49
CA VAL A 138 16.08 -8.13 -31.71
C VAL A 138 15.59 -7.80 -30.31
N VAL A 139 14.48 -8.42 -29.89
CA VAL A 139 13.96 -8.27 -28.52
C VAL A 139 14.92 -8.95 -27.56
N LEU A 140 15.48 -8.20 -26.63
CA LEU A 140 16.41 -8.66 -25.60
C LEU A 140 15.69 -9.11 -24.34
N GLU A 141 14.60 -8.43 -24.02
CA GLU A 141 13.86 -8.63 -22.79
C GLU A 141 12.39 -8.29 -23.02
N GLN A 142 11.51 -9.19 -22.60
CA GLN A 142 10.07 -8.98 -22.64
C GLN A 142 9.43 -9.70 -21.47
N GLY A 143 8.49 -9.01 -20.81
CA GLY A 143 7.68 -9.58 -19.74
C GLY A 143 8.26 -9.38 -18.34
N VAL A 144 7.70 -10.13 -17.40
CA VAL A 144 7.95 -9.98 -15.97
C VAL A 144 9.19 -10.77 -15.56
N ARG A 145 10.20 -10.07 -15.03
CA ARG A 145 11.33 -10.75 -14.39
C ARG A 145 10.87 -11.45 -13.12
N GLU A 146 11.29 -12.69 -12.98
CA GLU A 146 11.06 -13.44 -11.75
C GLU A 146 11.80 -12.74 -10.58
N GLN A 147 11.05 -12.45 -9.51
CA GLN A 147 11.59 -11.84 -8.30
C GLN A 147 11.57 -12.88 -7.17
N PRO A 148 12.50 -12.86 -6.22
CA PRO A 148 12.40 -13.69 -5.03
C PRO A 148 11.10 -13.42 -4.29
N PRO A 149 10.53 -14.41 -3.59
CA PRO A 149 9.35 -14.19 -2.75
C PRO A 149 9.65 -13.12 -1.69
N LEU A 150 8.62 -12.35 -1.33
CA LEU A 150 8.74 -11.26 -0.37
C LEU A 150 8.07 -11.63 0.95
N ALA A 151 8.71 -11.29 2.08
CA ALA A 151 8.02 -11.21 3.36
C ALA A 151 7.96 -9.75 3.80
N LEU A 152 6.73 -9.23 3.90
CA LEU A 152 6.46 -7.87 4.38
C LEU A 152 6.33 -7.91 5.89
N ILE A 153 7.23 -7.23 6.60
CA ILE A 153 7.29 -7.22 8.06
C ILE A 153 6.78 -5.88 8.58
N GLY A 154 5.73 -5.90 9.41
CA GLY A 154 5.21 -4.71 10.03
C GLY A 154 4.17 -3.94 9.21
N ALA A 155 3.48 -4.59 8.27
CA ALA A 155 2.37 -3.97 7.54
C ALA A 155 1.24 -3.56 8.50
N ARG A 156 0.76 -2.32 8.40
CA ARG A 156 -0.33 -1.82 9.23
C ARG A 156 -1.68 -2.16 8.60
N SER A 157 -2.76 -2.14 9.39
CA SER A 157 -4.11 -2.39 8.88
C SER A 157 -4.45 -1.52 7.67
N CYS A 158 -4.16 -0.22 7.71
CA CYS A 158 -4.39 0.68 6.58
C CYS A 158 -3.56 0.31 5.33
N ASP A 159 -2.38 -0.31 5.50
CA ASP A 159 -1.59 -0.83 4.38
C ASP A 159 -2.24 -2.07 3.77
N LEU A 160 -2.79 -2.97 4.60
CA LEU A 160 -3.52 -4.17 4.13
C LEU A 160 -4.76 -3.78 3.32
N HIS A 161 -5.53 -2.83 3.81
CA HIS A 161 -6.66 -2.28 3.07
C HIS A 161 -6.22 -1.60 1.76
N ALA A 162 -5.08 -0.91 1.77
CA ALA A 162 -4.54 -0.31 0.54
C ALA A 162 -4.09 -1.37 -0.47
N ILE A 163 -3.48 -2.46 -0.02
CA ILE A 163 -3.13 -3.61 -0.87
C ILE A 163 -4.41 -4.23 -1.46
N ALA A 164 -5.46 -4.42 -0.65
CA ALA A 164 -6.73 -4.95 -1.13
C ALA A 164 -7.39 -4.04 -2.19
N ILE A 165 -7.27 -2.71 -2.04
CA ILE A 165 -7.71 -1.75 -3.06
C ILE A 165 -6.89 -1.90 -4.35
N GLN A 166 -5.57 -2.04 -4.24
CA GLN A 166 -4.72 -2.26 -5.42
C GLN A 166 -4.97 -3.62 -6.08
N ASP A 167 -5.26 -4.66 -5.30
CA ASP A 167 -5.66 -5.96 -5.83
C ASP A 167 -6.90 -5.83 -6.74
N ARG A 168 -7.89 -5.01 -6.36
CA ARG A 168 -9.06 -4.72 -7.21
C ARG A 168 -8.67 -4.02 -8.51
N VAL A 169 -7.73 -3.09 -8.46
CA VAL A 169 -7.28 -2.34 -9.65
C VAL A 169 -6.47 -3.22 -10.61
N PHE A 170 -5.57 -4.05 -10.09
CA PHE A 170 -4.57 -4.74 -10.89
C PHE A 170 -4.89 -6.22 -11.17
N LEU A 171 -5.79 -6.85 -10.40
CA LEU A 171 -6.10 -8.28 -10.51
C LEU A 171 -7.55 -8.55 -10.92
N GLU A 172 -8.47 -7.59 -10.74
CA GLU A 172 -9.87 -7.74 -11.13
C GLU A 172 -10.12 -7.13 -12.53
N GLY A 173 -11.16 -7.60 -13.21
CA GLY A 173 -11.53 -7.15 -14.55
C GLY A 173 -10.84 -7.91 -15.68
N ASP A 174 -10.96 -7.37 -16.91
CA ASP A 174 -10.53 -8.05 -18.15
C ASP A 174 -9.01 -7.97 -18.38
N ALA A 175 -8.32 -7.06 -17.71
CA ALA A 175 -6.90 -6.80 -17.89
C ALA A 175 -6.14 -6.92 -16.56
N VAL A 176 -5.66 -8.13 -16.27
CA VAL A 176 -4.81 -8.40 -15.09
C VAL A 176 -3.38 -7.94 -15.38
N ASP A 177 -2.79 -7.16 -14.45
CA ASP A 177 -1.36 -6.81 -14.52
C ASP A 177 -0.50 -8.03 -14.13
N PRO A 178 0.27 -8.61 -15.07
CA PRO A 178 1.04 -9.82 -14.80
C PRO A 178 2.21 -9.59 -13.84
N ALA A 179 2.79 -8.39 -13.81
CA ALA A 179 3.89 -8.06 -12.92
C ALA A 179 3.42 -7.91 -11.47
N TYR A 180 2.29 -7.23 -11.28
CA TYR A 180 1.63 -7.14 -9.98
C TYR A 180 1.22 -8.53 -9.47
N ALA A 181 0.53 -9.32 -10.31
CA ALA A 181 0.07 -10.66 -9.98
C ALA A 181 1.22 -11.60 -9.56
N ALA A 182 2.34 -11.57 -10.28
CA ALA A 182 3.49 -12.43 -9.99
C ALA A 182 4.11 -12.11 -8.61
N ARG A 183 4.23 -10.81 -8.26
CA ARG A 183 4.75 -10.37 -6.95
C ARG A 183 3.77 -10.68 -5.83
N ARG A 184 2.48 -10.39 -6.04
CA ARG A 184 1.43 -10.54 -5.02
C ARG A 184 1.25 -11.99 -4.56
N ARG A 185 1.28 -12.94 -5.50
CA ARG A 185 1.13 -14.38 -5.19
C ARG A 185 2.25 -14.97 -4.33
N ARG A 186 3.44 -14.39 -4.37
CA ARG A 186 4.64 -14.89 -3.67
C ARG A 186 5.01 -14.04 -2.46
N THR A 187 4.01 -13.40 -1.84
CA THR A 187 4.22 -12.51 -0.71
C THR A 187 3.66 -13.12 0.56
N PHE A 188 4.49 -13.18 1.60
CA PHE A 188 4.11 -13.47 2.98
C PHE A 188 3.95 -12.14 3.74
N VAL A 189 2.89 -12.00 4.53
CA VAL A 189 2.59 -10.73 5.21
C VAL A 189 2.52 -10.95 6.71
N VAL A 190 3.49 -10.35 7.42
CA VAL A 190 3.45 -10.18 8.88
C VAL A 190 2.91 -8.78 9.16
N ALA A 191 1.63 -8.71 9.47
CA ALA A 191 0.99 -7.47 9.88
C ALA A 191 1.28 -7.14 11.35
N VAL A 192 1.17 -5.87 11.70
CA VAL A 192 1.28 -5.41 13.10
C VAL A 192 0.14 -4.44 13.40
N ASN A 193 -0.65 -4.77 14.41
CA ASN A 193 -1.68 -3.89 14.97
C ASN A 193 -1.04 -2.62 15.53
N CYS A 194 -1.66 -1.47 15.31
CA CYS A 194 -1.08 -0.20 15.76
C CYS A 194 -1.20 -0.06 17.28
N GLY A 195 -0.07 0.11 17.94
CA GLY A 195 0.00 0.46 19.37
C GLY A 195 -0.12 1.97 19.64
N ARG A 196 -0.02 2.79 18.58
CA ARG A 196 -0.26 4.24 18.60
C ARG A 196 -0.66 4.73 17.21
N ALA A 197 -1.42 5.81 17.15
CA ALA A 197 -1.70 6.54 15.93
C ALA A 197 -0.70 7.69 15.75
N GLY A 198 -0.34 8.00 14.50
CA GLY A 198 0.37 9.24 14.17
C GLY A 198 -0.58 10.44 14.19
N GLY A 199 -0.04 11.66 14.38
CA GLY A 199 -0.83 12.88 14.44
C GLY A 199 -1.68 13.21 13.20
N THR A 200 -1.44 12.53 12.08
CA THR A 200 -2.19 12.67 10.84
C THR A 200 -3.06 11.45 10.48
N CYS A 201 -3.06 10.38 11.29
CA CYS A 201 -3.85 9.17 11.07
C CYS A 201 -5.34 9.41 11.31
N PHE A 202 -6.20 8.84 10.45
CA PHE A 202 -7.67 8.83 10.55
C PHE A 202 -8.29 7.54 10.02
N CYS A 203 -7.54 6.42 10.10
CA CYS A 203 -8.00 5.13 9.58
C CYS A 203 -9.28 4.61 10.23
N VAL A 204 -9.56 4.98 11.49
CA VAL A 204 -10.83 4.67 12.16
C VAL A 204 -12.02 5.28 11.41
N SER A 205 -11.94 6.55 10.99
CA SER A 205 -12.98 7.18 10.19
C SER A 205 -13.23 6.50 8.85
N MET A 206 -12.23 5.80 8.32
CA MET A 206 -12.31 5.08 7.04
C MET A 206 -12.64 3.59 7.20
N GLY A 207 -12.77 3.09 8.43
CA GLY A 207 -13.01 1.67 8.69
C GLY A 207 -11.83 0.74 8.30
N THR A 208 -10.59 1.25 8.35
CA THR A 208 -9.40 0.56 7.83
C THR A 208 -8.30 0.31 8.88
N GLY A 209 -8.64 0.40 10.15
CA GLY A 209 -7.68 0.15 11.24
C GLY A 209 -8.18 0.70 12.58
N PRO A 210 -7.37 0.58 13.63
CA PRO A 210 -5.96 0.19 13.73
C PRO A 210 -5.68 -1.33 13.79
N ARG A 211 -6.71 -2.20 13.96
CA ARG A 211 -6.60 -3.66 13.95
C ARG A 211 -6.55 -4.19 12.52
N ALA A 212 -5.61 -5.10 12.23
CA ALA A 212 -5.59 -5.88 11.00
C ALA A 212 -6.73 -6.90 11.00
N THR A 213 -7.55 -6.91 9.93
CA THR A 213 -8.72 -7.78 9.82
C THR A 213 -8.72 -8.61 8.54
N LEU A 214 -7.78 -8.36 7.62
CA LEU A 214 -7.71 -9.04 6.32
C LEU A 214 -6.29 -9.00 5.75
N GLY A 215 -5.98 -9.88 4.81
CA GLY A 215 -4.82 -9.78 3.90
C GLY A 215 -3.45 -10.05 4.53
N PHE A 216 -3.38 -10.74 5.66
CA PHE A 216 -2.15 -11.12 6.35
C PHE A 216 -2.00 -12.65 6.48
N ASP A 217 -0.78 -13.11 6.62
CA ASP A 217 -0.47 -14.48 7.04
C ASP A 217 -0.38 -14.57 8.57
N LEU A 218 0.21 -13.55 9.20
CA LEU A 218 0.25 -13.36 10.65
C LEU A 218 -0.06 -11.90 10.99
N ALA A 219 -0.84 -11.65 12.05
CA ALA A 219 -1.02 -10.32 12.61
C ALA A 219 -0.55 -10.29 14.06
N LEU A 220 0.34 -9.37 14.38
CA LEU A 220 1.00 -9.24 15.68
C LEU A 220 0.44 -8.04 16.44
N THR A 221 0.23 -8.21 17.75
CA THR A 221 0.07 -7.08 18.69
C THR A 221 1.25 -7.09 19.65
N GLU A 222 2.06 -6.04 19.62
CA GLU A 222 3.24 -5.90 20.47
C GLU A 222 2.81 -5.52 21.89
N LEU A 223 3.25 -6.31 22.87
CA LEU A 223 3.09 -6.06 24.31
C LEU A 223 4.46 -5.85 24.94
N LEU A 224 4.61 -4.74 25.64
CA LEU A 224 5.82 -4.39 26.36
C LEU A 224 5.42 -3.85 27.75
N ASP A 225 5.58 -4.69 28.76
CA ASP A 225 5.21 -4.42 30.16
C ASP A 225 6.14 -5.17 31.13
N ASP A 226 5.80 -5.20 32.42
CA ASP A 226 6.58 -5.87 33.47
C ASP A 226 6.73 -7.38 33.25
N ARG A 227 5.85 -8.01 32.46
CA ARG A 227 5.95 -9.43 32.05
C ARG A 227 6.91 -9.66 30.87
N GLY A 228 7.50 -8.59 30.33
CA GLY A 228 8.50 -8.64 29.29
C GLY A 228 7.99 -8.21 27.92
N HIS A 229 8.81 -8.47 26.89
CA HIS A 229 8.54 -8.11 25.50
C HIS A 229 8.03 -9.33 24.72
N ARG A 230 6.80 -9.31 24.30
CA ARG A 230 6.11 -10.40 23.63
C ARG A 230 5.10 -9.90 22.59
N PHE A 231 4.58 -10.81 21.78
CA PHE A 231 3.60 -10.53 20.75
C PHE A 231 2.43 -11.51 20.86
N VAL A 232 1.22 -11.01 20.86
CA VAL A 232 0.03 -11.80 20.59
C VAL A 232 -0.11 -11.93 19.08
N VAL A 233 -0.28 -13.15 18.58
CA VAL A 233 -0.27 -13.51 17.16
C VAL A 233 -1.62 -14.08 16.75
N GLU A 234 -2.23 -13.45 15.77
CA GLU A 234 -3.42 -13.94 15.07
C GLU A 234 -2.98 -14.59 13.75
N ILE A 235 -3.49 -15.80 13.45
CA ILE A 235 -3.12 -16.57 12.26
C ILE A 235 -4.14 -16.32 11.16
N GLY A 236 -3.71 -15.80 10.02
CA GLY A 236 -4.56 -15.45 8.89
C GLY A 236 -4.51 -16.42 7.71
N SER A 237 -3.54 -17.35 7.68
CA SER A 237 -3.37 -18.29 6.57
C SER A 237 -2.70 -19.59 6.98
N GLU A 238 -2.77 -20.63 6.11
CA GLU A 238 -2.01 -21.86 6.31
C GLU A 238 -0.48 -21.64 6.33
N PRO A 239 0.13 -20.86 5.40
CA PRO A 239 1.55 -20.51 5.50
C PRO A 239 1.92 -19.83 6.84
N GLY A 240 1.04 -18.98 7.37
CA GLY A 240 1.22 -18.36 8.69
C GLY A 240 1.21 -19.41 9.81
N ARG A 241 0.29 -20.38 9.75
CA ARG A 241 0.23 -21.48 10.71
C ARG A 241 1.51 -22.34 10.68
N ASP A 242 1.97 -22.69 9.49
CA ASP A 242 3.19 -23.49 9.33
C ASP A 242 4.42 -22.77 9.88
N ALA A 243 4.54 -21.46 9.64
CA ALA A 243 5.63 -20.64 10.16
C ALA A 243 5.62 -20.58 11.70
N ILE A 244 4.46 -20.35 12.30
CA ILE A 244 4.31 -20.29 13.77
C ILE A 244 4.55 -21.64 14.44
N ALA A 245 4.14 -22.76 13.85
CA ALA A 245 4.37 -24.10 14.39
C ALA A 245 5.87 -24.41 14.54
N ARG A 246 6.73 -23.82 13.71
CA ARG A 246 8.19 -24.05 13.72
C ARG A 246 8.94 -23.26 14.80
N ILE A 247 8.30 -22.29 15.47
CA ILE A 247 8.96 -21.46 16.48
C ILE A 247 8.51 -21.73 17.92
N GLY A 248 7.56 -22.66 18.10
CA GLY A 248 7.13 -23.08 19.42
C GLY A 248 6.34 -22.01 20.18
N ALA A 249 5.33 -21.43 19.52
CA ALA A 249 4.41 -20.47 20.15
C ALA A 249 3.58 -21.12 21.28
N GLU A 250 3.17 -20.31 22.24
CA GLU A 250 2.36 -20.74 23.38
C GLU A 250 0.91 -20.27 23.18
N GLU A 251 -0.05 -20.94 23.82
CA GLU A 251 -1.44 -20.46 23.82
C GLU A 251 -1.53 -19.11 24.54
N THR A 252 -2.26 -18.17 23.95
CA THR A 252 -2.41 -16.83 24.53
C THR A 252 -3.28 -16.88 25.78
N THR A 253 -2.78 -16.34 26.87
CA THR A 253 -3.56 -16.20 28.11
C THR A 253 -4.69 -15.20 27.94
N PRO A 254 -5.78 -15.30 28.73
CA PRO A 254 -6.85 -14.30 28.73
C PRO A 254 -6.33 -12.86 28.98
N GLU A 255 -5.35 -12.70 29.88
CA GLU A 255 -4.76 -11.42 30.25
C GLU A 255 -3.98 -10.81 29.07
N ASP A 256 -3.24 -11.63 28.30
CA ASP A 256 -2.51 -11.15 27.13
C ASP A 256 -3.47 -10.77 26.00
N ARG A 257 -4.58 -11.51 25.84
CA ARG A 257 -5.62 -11.18 24.89
C ARG A 257 -6.26 -9.83 25.23
N GLU A 258 -6.67 -9.65 26.49
CA GLU A 258 -7.24 -8.39 26.98
C GLU A 258 -6.26 -7.22 26.81
N ALA A 259 -4.98 -7.43 27.14
CA ALA A 259 -3.93 -6.42 26.95
C ALA A 259 -3.77 -6.04 25.46
N ALA A 260 -3.79 -7.02 24.54
CA ALA A 260 -3.71 -6.78 23.11
C ALA A 260 -4.93 -5.99 22.58
N ASP A 261 -6.12 -6.34 23.03
CA ASP A 261 -7.35 -5.62 22.69
C ASP A 261 -7.34 -4.18 23.23
N ALA A 262 -6.86 -4.00 24.46
CA ALA A 262 -6.70 -2.66 25.06
C ALA A 262 -5.70 -1.77 24.32
N VAL A 263 -4.61 -2.34 23.78
CA VAL A 263 -3.65 -1.60 22.93
C VAL A 263 -4.34 -1.03 21.71
N VAL A 264 -5.10 -1.86 21.01
CA VAL A 264 -5.81 -1.47 19.78
C VAL A 264 -6.93 -0.47 20.07
N ALA A 265 -7.74 -0.71 21.12
CA ALA A 265 -8.84 0.18 21.52
C ALA A 265 -8.31 1.59 21.88
N ARG A 266 -7.27 1.66 22.68
CA ARG A 266 -6.59 2.90 23.06
C ARG A 266 -6.07 3.66 21.84
N THR A 267 -5.50 2.94 20.86
CA THR A 267 -5.04 3.54 19.61
C THR A 267 -6.21 4.12 18.79
N ALA A 268 -7.36 3.42 18.75
CA ALA A 268 -8.55 3.88 18.04
C ALA A 268 -9.16 5.14 18.66
N GLU A 269 -9.10 5.28 19.97
CA GLU A 269 -9.57 6.46 20.71
C GLU A 269 -8.69 7.70 20.49
N HIS A 270 -7.42 7.52 20.15
CA HIS A 270 -6.42 8.59 20.04
C HIS A 270 -5.95 8.82 18.60
N MET A 271 -6.88 8.80 17.63
CA MET A 271 -6.57 9.17 16.25
C MET A 271 -6.17 10.63 16.13
N GLY A 272 -5.14 10.91 15.33
CA GLY A 272 -4.67 12.28 15.12
C GLY A 272 -5.62 13.16 14.33
N ARG A 273 -6.47 12.58 13.48
CA ARG A 273 -7.46 13.28 12.63
C ARG A 273 -8.77 12.50 12.57
N GLN A 274 -9.81 13.20 12.12
CA GLN A 274 -11.11 12.61 11.79
C GLN A 274 -11.53 13.07 10.40
N MET A 275 -12.07 12.15 9.59
CA MET A 275 -12.64 12.45 8.29
C MET A 275 -14.17 12.41 8.40
N PRO A 276 -14.88 13.49 8.06
CA PRO A 276 -16.34 13.46 8.01
C PRO A 276 -16.79 12.68 6.76
N THR A 277 -17.05 11.38 6.92
CA THR A 277 -17.34 10.47 5.79
C THR A 277 -18.80 10.45 5.37
N ASP A 278 -19.75 10.85 6.23
CA ASP A 278 -21.18 10.81 5.93
C ASP A 278 -21.53 11.67 4.71
N GLY A 279 -22.12 11.06 3.66
CA GLY A 279 -22.50 11.74 2.44
C GLY A 279 -21.32 12.40 1.68
N ILE A 280 -20.09 11.94 1.91
CA ILE A 280 -18.88 12.55 1.32
C ILE A 280 -18.86 12.48 -0.21
N LYS A 281 -19.40 11.41 -0.79
CA LYS A 281 -19.50 11.21 -2.23
C LYS A 281 -20.41 12.26 -2.85
N GLU A 282 -21.61 12.42 -2.33
CA GLU A 282 -22.61 13.38 -2.77
C GLU A 282 -22.11 14.81 -2.58
N LEU A 283 -21.48 15.10 -1.44
CA LEU A 283 -20.84 16.38 -1.17
C LEU A 283 -19.83 16.77 -2.27
N LEU A 284 -18.91 15.86 -2.60
CA LEU A 284 -17.86 16.14 -3.58
C LEU A 284 -18.42 16.32 -4.99
N TYR A 285 -19.43 15.55 -5.37
CA TYR A 285 -20.11 15.73 -6.66
C TYR A 285 -20.91 17.04 -6.74
N ALA A 286 -21.51 17.47 -5.62
CA ALA A 286 -22.21 18.75 -5.55
C ALA A 286 -21.28 19.98 -5.46
N SER A 287 -20.02 19.78 -5.10
CA SER A 287 -19.07 20.85 -4.79
C SER A 287 -18.17 21.26 -5.97
N VAL A 288 -18.58 21.01 -7.24
CA VAL A 288 -17.73 21.24 -8.43
C VAL A 288 -17.20 22.67 -8.50
N ASP A 289 -18.04 23.67 -8.19
CA ASP A 289 -17.71 25.11 -8.29
C ASP A 289 -17.46 25.76 -6.92
N HIS A 290 -17.25 24.96 -5.86
CA HIS A 290 -17.05 25.50 -4.52
C HIS A 290 -15.76 26.34 -4.45
N PRO A 291 -15.77 27.55 -3.84
CA PRO A 291 -14.62 28.47 -3.80
C PRO A 291 -13.43 27.89 -3.04
N ARG A 292 -13.64 26.92 -2.15
CA ARG A 292 -12.56 26.22 -1.43
C ARG A 292 -11.48 25.65 -2.36
N TRP A 293 -11.85 25.29 -3.59
CA TRP A 293 -10.89 24.79 -4.57
C TRP A 293 -9.85 25.85 -5.00
N ASP A 294 -10.22 27.15 -5.00
CA ASP A 294 -9.30 28.25 -5.27
C ASP A 294 -8.36 28.45 -4.08
N ASP A 295 -8.88 28.39 -2.85
CA ASP A 295 -8.08 28.54 -1.63
C ASP A 295 -7.01 27.45 -1.51
N VAL A 296 -7.36 26.20 -1.80
CA VAL A 296 -6.39 25.10 -1.74
C VAL A 296 -5.40 25.17 -2.90
N ALA A 297 -5.86 25.56 -4.10
CA ALA A 297 -5.00 25.68 -5.26
C ALA A 297 -3.93 26.79 -5.10
N ALA A 298 -4.26 27.86 -4.39
CA ALA A 298 -3.32 28.94 -4.07
C ALA A 298 -2.14 28.48 -3.19
N ARG A 299 -2.33 27.43 -2.39
CA ARG A 299 -1.30 26.84 -1.52
C ARG A 299 -0.59 25.65 -2.16
N CYS A 300 -1.25 24.92 -3.04
CA CYS A 300 -0.77 23.65 -3.61
C CYS A 300 0.38 23.89 -4.60
N LEU A 301 1.50 23.22 -4.38
CA LEU A 301 2.68 23.25 -5.26
C LEU A 301 2.57 22.30 -6.47
N ALA A 302 1.50 21.51 -6.59
CA ALA A 302 1.34 20.46 -7.59
C ALA A 302 2.53 19.49 -7.66
N CYS A 303 3.25 19.28 -6.56
CA CYS A 303 4.49 18.50 -6.48
C CYS A 303 4.29 16.98 -6.52
N ALA A 304 3.06 16.49 -6.53
CA ALA A 304 2.68 15.07 -6.55
C ALA A 304 3.03 14.24 -5.29
N ASN A 305 3.67 14.79 -4.25
CA ASN A 305 4.01 14.02 -3.04
C ASN A 305 2.81 13.28 -2.44
N CYS A 306 1.63 13.91 -2.43
CA CYS A 306 0.40 13.30 -1.90
C CYS A 306 -0.02 12.03 -2.65
N THR A 307 0.26 11.91 -3.95
CA THR A 307 -0.03 10.71 -4.75
C THR A 307 1.10 9.69 -4.69
N LEU A 308 2.35 10.14 -4.66
CA LEU A 308 3.51 9.26 -4.60
C LEU A 308 3.62 8.53 -3.26
N ALA A 309 3.40 9.24 -2.14
CA ALA A 309 3.36 8.65 -0.80
C ALA A 309 2.08 7.81 -0.55
N CYS A 310 1.01 8.04 -1.31
CA CYS A 310 -0.26 7.36 -1.10
C CYS A 310 -0.17 5.87 -1.49
N PRO A 311 -0.60 4.95 -0.60
CA PRO A 311 -0.54 3.52 -0.86
C PRO A 311 -1.57 3.05 -1.90
N THR A 312 -2.62 3.85 -2.18
CA THR A 312 -3.70 3.46 -3.09
C THR A 312 -3.60 4.10 -4.48
N CYS A 313 -2.86 5.21 -4.65
CA CYS A 313 -2.71 5.87 -5.95
C CYS A 313 -1.88 4.99 -6.91
N PHE A 314 -2.41 4.80 -8.14
CA PHE A 314 -1.85 3.89 -9.14
C PHE A 314 -1.60 4.54 -10.51
N CYS A 315 -1.66 5.88 -10.60
CA CYS A 315 -1.36 6.59 -11.84
C CYS A 315 0.01 6.18 -12.38
N SER A 316 0.06 5.86 -13.66
CA SER A 316 1.28 5.50 -14.37
C SER A 316 1.26 6.04 -15.79
N THR A 317 2.44 6.17 -16.38
CA THR A 317 2.64 6.48 -17.78
C THR A 317 3.55 5.45 -18.43
N VAL A 318 3.47 5.32 -19.74
CA VAL A 318 4.35 4.47 -20.54
C VAL A 318 5.16 5.35 -21.47
N GLU A 319 6.48 5.20 -21.42
CA GLU A 319 7.43 5.97 -22.20
C GLU A 319 8.22 5.06 -23.12
N ASP A 320 8.38 5.48 -24.38
CA ASP A 320 9.34 4.89 -25.31
C ASP A 320 10.66 5.70 -25.24
N ARG A 321 11.76 5.00 -25.05
CA ARG A 321 13.10 5.56 -24.94
C ARG A 321 14.05 4.90 -25.93
N THR A 322 15.00 5.70 -26.43
CA THR A 322 16.13 5.19 -27.23
C THR A 322 17.42 5.74 -26.63
N ASP A 323 18.52 4.99 -26.78
CA ASP A 323 19.85 5.55 -26.53
C ASP A 323 20.23 6.56 -27.60
N LEU A 324 21.30 7.35 -27.35
CA LEU A 324 21.75 8.40 -28.27
C LEU A 324 22.20 7.85 -29.63
N ALA A 325 22.64 6.61 -29.69
CA ALA A 325 23.08 5.95 -30.92
C ALA A 325 21.92 5.34 -31.71
N GLY A 326 20.71 5.27 -31.13
CA GLY A 326 19.56 4.60 -31.71
C GLY A 326 19.73 3.09 -31.84
N GLU A 327 20.61 2.49 -31.04
CA GLU A 327 20.89 1.05 -31.06
C GLU A 327 20.01 0.26 -30.11
N VAL A 328 19.58 0.88 -29.02
CA VAL A 328 18.70 0.27 -28.02
C VAL A 328 17.42 1.07 -27.93
N ALA A 329 16.27 0.37 -28.02
CA ALA A 329 14.96 0.93 -27.74
C ALA A 329 14.33 0.18 -26.57
N GLU A 330 13.66 0.90 -25.67
CA GLU A 330 12.95 0.32 -24.55
C GLU A 330 11.62 1.02 -24.32
N ARG A 331 10.62 0.26 -23.86
CA ARG A 331 9.35 0.76 -23.36
C ARG A 331 9.30 0.55 -21.87
N VAL A 332 9.02 1.61 -21.13
CA VAL A 332 9.08 1.63 -19.67
C VAL A 332 7.77 2.18 -19.13
N GLN A 333 7.13 1.44 -18.23
CA GLN A 333 6.07 1.97 -17.37
C GLN A 333 6.72 2.61 -16.16
N ARG A 334 6.25 3.80 -15.77
CA ARG A 334 6.66 4.45 -14.52
C ARG A 334 5.48 5.06 -13.80
N TRP A 335 5.63 5.26 -12.47
CA TRP A 335 4.64 6.02 -11.71
C TRP A 335 4.49 7.42 -12.30
N ASP A 336 3.26 7.87 -12.28
CA ASP A 336 2.86 9.22 -12.65
C ASP A 336 1.89 9.77 -11.61
N SER A 337 1.37 10.95 -11.83
CA SER A 337 0.44 11.60 -10.95
C SER A 337 -0.60 12.40 -11.70
N CYS A 338 -1.84 12.37 -11.24
CA CYS A 338 -2.86 13.29 -11.72
C CYS A 338 -2.56 14.78 -11.42
N PHE A 339 -1.46 15.07 -10.70
CA PHE A 339 -0.93 16.42 -10.52
C PHE A 339 0.07 16.86 -11.59
N THR A 340 0.59 15.94 -12.41
CA THR A 340 1.44 16.32 -13.56
C THR A 340 0.61 16.83 -14.73
N MET A 341 1.19 17.73 -15.53
CA MET A 341 0.48 18.34 -16.67
C MET A 341 0.23 17.32 -17.79
N GLU A 342 1.18 16.40 -17.97
CA GLU A 342 1.16 15.39 -19.04
C GLU A 342 0.20 14.27 -18.75
N HIS A 343 -0.11 13.95 -17.50
CA HIS A 343 -0.93 12.79 -17.12
C HIS A 343 -2.33 12.81 -17.76
N SER A 344 -2.94 13.99 -17.89
CA SER A 344 -4.26 14.15 -18.49
C SER A 344 -4.21 14.81 -19.87
N HIS A 345 -3.04 14.77 -20.55
CA HIS A 345 -2.87 15.35 -21.87
C HIS A 345 -3.49 14.46 -22.94
N VAL A 346 -4.40 15.03 -23.73
CA VAL A 346 -5.03 14.41 -24.89
C VAL A 346 -4.77 15.26 -26.12
N HIS A 347 -5.18 14.78 -27.32
CA HIS A 347 -5.10 15.60 -28.51
C HIS A 347 -5.84 16.94 -28.29
N GLY A 348 -5.11 18.05 -28.34
CA GLY A 348 -5.62 19.39 -28.09
C GLY A 348 -5.25 20.00 -26.73
N GLY A 349 -4.57 19.29 -25.84
CA GLY A 349 -4.04 19.85 -24.60
C GLY A 349 -4.35 19.06 -23.33
N SER A 350 -3.96 19.60 -22.18
CA SER A 350 -4.25 18.99 -20.88
C SER A 350 -5.70 19.25 -20.45
N VAL A 351 -6.43 18.17 -20.12
CA VAL A 351 -7.80 18.26 -19.60
C VAL A 351 -7.84 18.96 -18.25
N HIS A 352 -6.81 18.77 -17.42
CA HIS A 352 -6.68 19.40 -16.10
C HIS A 352 -5.52 20.39 -16.06
N ALA A 353 -5.67 21.51 -16.80
CA ALA A 353 -4.61 22.50 -16.97
C ALA A 353 -4.27 23.28 -15.69
N SER A 354 -5.24 23.58 -14.81
CA SER A 354 -5.02 24.34 -13.59
C SER A 354 -4.73 23.45 -12.37
N ILE A 355 -4.01 23.96 -11.37
CA ILE A 355 -3.81 23.30 -10.07
C ILE A 355 -5.16 23.01 -9.40
N LYS A 356 -6.11 23.96 -9.48
CA LYS A 356 -7.50 23.80 -9.00
C LYS A 356 -8.15 22.54 -9.59
N SER A 357 -8.13 22.39 -10.91
CA SER A 357 -8.75 21.25 -11.57
C SER A 357 -8.09 19.91 -11.21
N ARG A 358 -6.75 19.87 -11.07
CA ARG A 358 -6.00 18.68 -10.68
C ARG A 358 -6.25 18.27 -9.22
N TYR A 359 -6.27 19.25 -8.29
CA TYR A 359 -6.56 18.96 -6.89
C TYR A 359 -8.01 18.48 -6.71
N ARG A 360 -8.99 19.17 -7.32
CA ARG A 360 -10.39 18.76 -7.31
C ARG A 360 -10.56 17.35 -7.88
N GLN A 361 -9.97 17.06 -9.05
CA GLN A 361 -9.97 15.73 -9.65
C GLN A 361 -9.41 14.68 -8.68
N TRP A 362 -8.26 14.93 -8.08
CA TRP A 362 -7.64 14.00 -7.14
C TRP A 362 -8.52 13.69 -5.94
N LEU A 363 -9.08 14.72 -5.28
CA LEU A 363 -9.89 14.54 -4.08
C LEU A 363 -11.24 13.86 -4.41
N THR A 364 -11.90 14.30 -5.49
CA THR A 364 -13.18 13.72 -5.94
C THR A 364 -12.98 12.27 -6.38
N HIS A 365 -11.93 11.97 -7.14
CA HIS A 365 -11.61 10.60 -7.53
C HIS A 365 -11.43 9.72 -6.28
N LYS A 366 -10.62 10.14 -5.33
CA LYS A 366 -10.27 9.38 -4.14
C LYS A 366 -11.44 9.09 -3.21
N LEU A 367 -12.32 10.05 -2.98
CA LEU A 367 -13.36 9.98 -1.94
C LEU A 367 -14.80 9.86 -2.51
N ALA A 368 -14.97 9.95 -3.83
CA ALA A 368 -16.27 9.84 -4.48
C ALA A 368 -16.28 8.83 -5.63
N SER A 369 -15.69 9.12 -6.78
CA SER A 369 -15.80 8.26 -7.97
C SER A 369 -15.08 6.90 -7.82
N TRP A 370 -14.13 6.77 -6.90
CA TRP A 370 -13.55 5.47 -6.54
C TRP A 370 -14.60 4.51 -5.98
N ILE A 371 -15.55 5.04 -5.22
CA ILE A 371 -16.67 4.24 -4.68
C ILE A 371 -17.52 3.70 -5.82
N ASP A 372 -17.76 4.49 -6.88
CA ASP A 372 -18.49 4.04 -8.05
C ASP A 372 -17.72 3.00 -8.88
N GLN A 373 -16.41 3.13 -8.95
CA GLN A 373 -15.55 2.25 -9.75
C GLN A 373 -15.25 0.93 -9.05
N PHE A 374 -15.00 0.96 -7.74
CA PHE A 374 -14.43 -0.17 -7.00
C PHE A 374 -15.24 -0.58 -5.75
N GLY A 375 -16.39 0.08 -5.48
CA GLY A 375 -17.24 -0.22 -4.33
C GLY A 375 -16.61 0.12 -2.97
N THR A 376 -15.53 0.90 -2.94
CA THR A 376 -14.84 1.34 -1.72
C THR A 376 -14.22 2.72 -1.92
N SER A 377 -13.94 3.43 -0.82
CA SER A 377 -13.15 4.66 -0.89
C SER A 377 -11.72 4.37 -1.37
N GLY A 378 -11.14 5.27 -2.15
CA GLY A 378 -9.72 5.26 -2.50
C GLY A 378 -8.80 5.78 -1.39
N CYS A 379 -9.32 6.04 -0.20
CA CYS A 379 -8.58 6.51 0.96
C CYS A 379 -8.67 5.51 2.11
N VAL A 380 -7.54 5.21 2.73
CA VAL A 380 -7.43 4.32 3.90
C VAL A 380 -7.08 5.07 5.20
N GLY A 381 -7.13 6.38 5.22
CA GLY A 381 -6.91 7.18 6.43
C GLY A 381 -5.50 7.11 7.01
N CYS A 382 -4.49 6.73 6.24
CA CYS A 382 -3.11 6.55 6.74
C CYS A 382 -2.35 7.86 7.02
N GLY A 383 -2.86 9.02 6.62
CA GLY A 383 -2.28 10.33 6.88
C GLY A 383 -1.04 10.71 6.07
N ARG A 384 -0.43 9.82 5.28
CA ARG A 384 0.81 10.09 4.53
C ARG A 384 0.71 11.33 3.64
N CYS A 385 -0.41 11.53 2.94
CA CYS A 385 -0.60 12.69 2.07
C CYS A 385 -0.65 14.02 2.84
N ILE A 386 -0.97 14.00 4.13
CA ILE A 386 -0.98 15.17 5.02
C ILE A 386 0.42 15.43 5.54
N THR A 387 1.06 14.41 6.13
CA THR A 387 2.41 14.49 6.70
C THR A 387 3.46 14.93 5.68
N TRP A 388 3.39 14.38 4.46
CA TRP A 388 4.40 14.63 3.42
C TRP A 388 4.01 15.72 2.43
N CYS A 389 2.99 16.53 2.74
CA CYS A 389 2.63 17.70 1.94
C CYS A 389 3.51 18.91 2.31
N PRO A 390 4.41 19.40 1.44
CA PRO A 390 5.27 20.55 1.74
C PRO A 390 4.49 21.86 1.96
N ALA A 391 3.25 21.92 1.47
CA ALA A 391 2.33 23.04 1.67
C ALA A 391 1.39 22.85 2.88
N ALA A 392 1.61 21.81 3.68
CA ALA A 392 0.82 21.49 4.87
C ALA A 392 -0.71 21.40 4.61
N ILE A 393 -1.11 20.89 3.44
CA ILE A 393 -2.52 20.70 3.10
C ILE A 393 -3.03 19.42 3.79
N ASP A 394 -4.15 19.57 4.51
CA ASP A 394 -4.81 18.47 5.22
C ASP A 394 -6.15 18.14 4.57
N ILE A 395 -6.28 16.95 3.97
CA ILE A 395 -7.50 16.56 3.25
C ILE A 395 -8.72 16.45 4.15
N THR A 396 -8.55 16.22 5.45
CA THR A 396 -9.66 16.17 6.40
C THR A 396 -10.23 17.57 6.64
N GLU A 397 -9.37 18.58 6.74
CA GLU A 397 -9.76 19.98 6.82
C GLU A 397 -10.41 20.46 5.50
N GLU A 398 -9.88 20.03 4.34
CA GLU A 398 -10.46 20.41 3.05
C GLU A 398 -11.87 19.85 2.87
N VAL A 399 -12.11 18.60 3.26
CA VAL A 399 -13.46 18.01 3.22
C VAL A 399 -14.40 18.69 4.22
N ALA A 400 -13.94 18.99 5.43
CA ALA A 400 -14.74 19.74 6.41
C ALA A 400 -15.13 21.11 5.87
N ALA A 401 -14.20 21.85 5.25
CA ALA A 401 -14.47 23.17 4.68
C ALA A 401 -15.45 23.13 3.48
N LEU A 402 -15.50 22.03 2.73
CA LEU A 402 -16.49 21.85 1.67
C LEU A 402 -17.93 21.67 2.20
N ARG A 403 -18.09 21.24 3.47
CA ARG A 403 -19.41 21.14 4.12
C ARG A 403 -19.95 22.47 4.62
N GLU A 404 -19.07 23.43 4.83
CA GLU A 404 -19.47 24.77 5.24
C GLU A 404 -20.08 25.51 4.04
N ALA A 405 -21.14 26.32 4.29
CA ALA A 405 -21.66 27.18 3.24
C ALA A 405 -20.57 28.16 2.77
N PRO A 406 -20.47 28.44 1.45
CA PRO A 406 -19.50 29.41 0.95
C PRO A 406 -19.62 30.70 1.73
N ARG A 407 -18.55 31.18 2.33
CA ARG A 407 -18.50 32.52 2.91
C ARG A 407 -18.73 33.53 1.76
N ARG A 408 -19.82 34.30 1.82
CA ARG A 408 -20.15 35.32 0.85
C ARG A 408 -19.16 36.48 0.89
#